data_885cafba1925d09d7426e53e999e247e
#
_entry.id   885cafba1925d09d7426e53e999e247e
#
_cell.length_a   1.000
_cell.length_b   1.000
_cell.length_c   1.000
_cell.angle_alpha   90.00
_cell.angle_beta   90.00
_cell.angle_gamma   90.00
#
_symmetry.space_group_name_H-M   'P 1'
#
loop_
_entity.id
_entity.type
_entity.pdbx_description
1 polymer ?
#
loop_
_entity_poly.entity_id
_entity_poly.type
_entity_poly.pdbx_seq_one_letter_code
_entity_poly.pdbx_strand_id
1 'polypeptide(L)'
;MAYLSSRYDTTRFRLVDNIIDMKYVENLFGRFAAEHCDLDVFIETKSNLQKSQIRTLAVGGVKCMQPGLESLSLSQLKAMDKGVTPMQNIICLKWSCYYRVSVSWNILLGFPGETNEDYRRQIDLLPSLFHLQAPEATGKFWLQRFSPYFTRPHEYGVRITGPGTAYEYVYDAARVDLRKIAYDFEYELDDWPVDPHVYQELIGLVEEWQRLARSSDRPFLYYSKAMEYVTIYDGRN
;
A
#
# COMPACT_ATOMS: atom_id res chain seq x y z
N MET A 1 8.74 -20.28 14.00
CA MET A 1 9.64 -20.16 12.83
C MET A 1 10.74 -21.20 12.84
N ALA A 2 11.58 -21.35 13.90
CA ALA A 2 12.67 -22.34 13.94
C ALA A 2 12.26 -23.78 13.53
N TYR A 3 11.13 -24.29 14.05
CA TYR A 3 10.60 -25.59 13.64
C TYR A 3 10.27 -25.66 12.15
N LEU A 4 9.62 -24.63 11.59
CA LEU A 4 9.28 -24.59 10.16
C LEU A 4 10.53 -24.47 9.29
N SER A 5 11.50 -23.66 9.72
CA SER A 5 12.78 -23.51 9.04
C SER A 5 13.50 -24.85 8.92
N SER A 6 13.65 -25.57 10.04
CA SER A 6 14.29 -26.89 10.07
C SER A 6 13.52 -27.96 9.28
N ARG A 7 12.17 -27.93 9.33
CA ARG A 7 11.34 -28.94 8.66
C ARG A 7 11.27 -28.76 7.15
N TYR A 8 11.29 -27.52 6.66
CA TYR A 8 11.08 -27.21 5.23
C TYR A 8 12.31 -26.62 4.56
N ASP A 9 13.44 -26.57 5.26
CA ASP A 9 14.71 -26.01 4.79
C ASP A 9 14.52 -24.62 4.17
N THR A 10 13.87 -23.73 4.90
CA THR A 10 13.58 -22.37 4.45
C THR A 10 13.77 -21.33 5.54
N THR A 11 14.30 -20.17 5.17
CA THR A 11 14.34 -18.96 6.00
C THR A 11 13.34 -17.90 5.54
N ARG A 12 12.54 -18.21 4.50
CA ARG A 12 11.53 -17.30 3.94
C ARG A 12 10.17 -17.58 4.54
N PHE A 13 9.55 -16.52 5.09
CA PHE A 13 8.26 -16.60 5.75
C PHE A 13 7.35 -15.48 5.29
N ARG A 14 6.08 -15.80 5.08
CA ARG A 14 5.01 -14.84 4.91
C ARG A 14 4.07 -14.95 6.10
N LEU A 15 3.95 -13.88 6.88
CA LEU A 15 2.94 -13.81 7.93
C LEU A 15 1.56 -13.64 7.27
N VAL A 16 0.57 -14.34 7.80
CA VAL A 16 -0.80 -14.36 7.26
C VAL A 16 -1.74 -13.43 8.01
N ASP A 17 -1.22 -12.67 8.96
CA ASP A 17 -1.97 -11.61 9.63
C ASP A 17 -2.25 -10.48 8.62
N ASN A 18 -3.50 -10.05 8.48
CA ASN A 18 -3.87 -8.91 7.62
C ASN A 18 -3.21 -7.60 8.07
N ILE A 19 -2.93 -7.46 9.35
CA ILE A 19 -2.10 -6.42 9.94
C ILE A 19 -1.44 -7.03 11.17
N ILE A 20 -0.10 -7.02 11.21
CA ILE A 20 0.62 -7.53 12.39
C ILE A 20 0.28 -6.75 13.65
N ASP A 21 0.21 -7.44 14.80
CA ASP A 21 0.16 -6.75 16.10
C ASP A 21 1.47 -5.95 16.28
N MET A 22 1.33 -4.68 16.61
CA MET A 22 2.49 -3.79 16.83
C MET A 22 3.42 -4.27 17.94
N LYS A 23 2.93 -5.12 18.86
CA LYS A 23 3.77 -5.80 19.86
C LYS A 23 4.81 -6.72 19.23
N TYR A 24 4.57 -7.25 18.02
CA TYR A 24 5.53 -8.10 17.30
C TYR A 24 6.79 -7.34 16.92
N VAL A 25 6.72 -6.02 16.73
CA VAL A 25 7.91 -5.20 16.42
C VAL A 25 8.98 -5.39 17.50
N GLU A 26 8.59 -5.34 18.77
CA GLU A 26 9.52 -5.47 19.90
C GLU A 26 9.69 -6.94 20.33
N ASN A 27 8.58 -7.65 20.54
CA ASN A 27 8.59 -8.98 21.16
C ASN A 27 9.05 -10.09 20.23
N LEU A 28 8.87 -9.95 18.90
CA LEU A 28 9.27 -10.95 17.91
C LEU A 28 10.47 -10.46 17.10
N PHE A 29 10.30 -9.38 16.34
CA PHE A 29 11.36 -8.87 15.47
C PHE A 29 12.54 -8.26 16.24
N GLY A 30 12.28 -7.65 17.41
CA GLY A 30 13.34 -7.20 18.31
C GLY A 30 14.22 -8.36 18.80
N ARG A 31 13.63 -9.52 19.09
CA ARG A 31 14.37 -10.75 19.44
C ARG A 31 15.14 -11.29 18.26
N PHE A 32 14.54 -11.38 17.06
CA PHE A 32 15.26 -11.82 15.87
C PHE A 32 16.46 -10.93 15.56
N ALA A 33 16.29 -9.61 15.76
CA ALA A 33 17.39 -8.66 15.62
C ALA A 33 18.52 -8.90 16.64
N ALA A 34 18.18 -9.16 17.91
CA ALA A 34 19.15 -9.44 18.97
C ALA A 34 19.88 -10.78 18.80
N GLU A 35 19.16 -11.77 18.30
CA GLU A 35 19.69 -13.14 18.05
C GLU A 35 20.36 -13.26 16.66
N HIS A 36 20.43 -12.17 15.88
CA HIS A 36 20.98 -12.14 14.51
C HIS A 36 20.43 -13.21 13.59
N CYS A 37 19.11 -13.45 13.68
CA CYS A 37 18.43 -14.43 12.83
C CYS A 37 18.50 -14.03 11.35
N ASP A 38 18.99 -14.92 10.49
CA ASP A 38 18.98 -14.72 9.03
C ASP A 38 17.63 -15.16 8.45
N LEU A 39 16.66 -14.24 8.45
CA LEU A 39 15.31 -14.45 7.98
C LEU A 39 14.97 -13.50 6.83
N ASP A 40 14.10 -13.97 5.94
CA ASP A 40 13.44 -13.19 4.89
C ASP A 40 11.93 -13.24 5.17
N VAL A 41 11.40 -12.17 5.77
CA VAL A 41 10.00 -12.12 6.22
C VAL A 41 9.22 -11.06 5.45
N PHE A 42 8.03 -11.46 4.96
CA PHE A 42 6.99 -10.56 4.49
C PHE A 42 5.93 -10.35 5.58
N ILE A 43 5.49 -9.10 5.73
CA ILE A 43 4.42 -8.71 6.67
C ILE A 43 3.44 -7.74 6.04
N GLU A 44 2.19 -7.75 6.52
CA GLU A 44 1.24 -6.66 6.29
C GLU A 44 1.15 -5.80 7.56
N THR A 45 1.11 -4.49 7.40
CA THR A 45 1.17 -3.55 8.52
C THR A 45 0.45 -2.23 8.20
N LYS A 46 0.34 -1.33 9.18
CA LYS A 46 -0.11 0.05 8.95
C LYS A 46 1.07 0.92 8.54
N SER A 47 0.80 1.99 7.79
CA SER A 47 1.83 2.93 7.30
C SER A 47 2.33 3.94 8.35
N ASN A 48 1.70 4.01 9.54
CA ASN A 48 2.08 4.94 10.60
C ASN A 48 3.28 4.49 11.44
N LEU A 49 4.13 3.61 10.88
CA LEU A 49 5.34 3.13 11.53
C LEU A 49 6.36 4.26 11.76
N GLN A 50 6.95 4.26 12.95
CA GLN A 50 8.06 5.15 13.28
C GLN A 50 9.38 4.63 12.70
N LYS A 51 10.36 5.53 12.53
CA LYS A 51 11.72 5.18 12.06
C LYS A 51 12.35 4.03 12.83
N SER A 52 12.25 4.06 14.18
CA SER A 52 12.79 3.01 15.05
C SER A 52 12.15 1.65 14.79
N GLN A 53 10.82 1.63 14.59
CA GLN A 53 10.07 0.42 14.31
C GLN A 53 10.46 -0.20 12.98
N ILE A 54 10.57 0.60 11.91
CA ILE A 54 11.03 0.13 10.59
C ILE A 54 12.46 -0.41 10.69
N ARG A 55 13.34 0.25 11.47
CA ARG A 55 14.69 -0.25 11.74
C ARG A 55 14.65 -1.64 12.41
N THR A 56 13.85 -1.79 13.48
CA THR A 56 13.74 -3.06 14.21
C THR A 56 13.22 -4.17 13.31
N LEU A 57 12.19 -3.89 12.50
CA LEU A 57 11.66 -4.83 11.51
C LEU A 57 12.74 -5.26 10.50
N ALA A 58 13.47 -4.29 9.93
CA ALA A 58 14.53 -4.55 8.94
C ALA A 58 15.66 -5.42 9.51
N VAL A 59 16.16 -5.09 10.72
CA VAL A 59 17.22 -5.88 11.39
C VAL A 59 16.69 -7.24 11.82
N GLY A 60 15.41 -7.32 12.20
CA GLY A 60 14.73 -8.57 12.56
C GLY A 60 14.32 -9.46 11.37
N GLY A 61 14.76 -9.12 10.15
CA GLY A 61 14.61 -9.97 8.96
C GLY A 61 13.43 -9.63 8.05
N VAL A 62 12.69 -8.54 8.30
CA VAL A 62 11.67 -8.08 7.35
C VAL A 62 12.33 -7.51 6.10
N LYS A 63 12.14 -8.17 4.96
CA LYS A 63 12.67 -7.76 3.65
C LYS A 63 11.61 -7.07 2.79
N CYS A 64 10.35 -7.41 2.99
CA CYS A 64 9.22 -6.82 2.28
C CYS A 64 8.05 -6.59 3.23
N MET A 65 7.33 -5.49 3.05
CA MET A 65 6.10 -5.21 3.79
C MET A 65 5.04 -4.56 2.90
N GLN A 66 3.77 -4.78 3.25
CA GLN A 66 2.61 -4.13 2.63
C GLN A 66 1.93 -3.23 3.68
N PRO A 67 2.20 -1.91 3.67
CA PRO A 67 1.71 -1.00 4.72
C PRO A 67 0.35 -0.36 4.42
N GLY A 68 -0.38 -0.78 3.40
CA GLY A 68 -1.70 -0.26 3.06
C GLY A 68 -1.75 1.25 2.84
N LEU A 69 -0.82 1.81 2.04
CA LEU A 69 -0.75 3.25 1.80
C LEU A 69 -1.96 3.79 1.04
N GLU A 70 -2.26 3.19 -0.09
CA GLU A 70 -3.44 3.33 -0.96
C GLU A 70 -3.71 4.72 -1.54
N SER A 71 -3.29 5.80 -0.92
CA SER A 71 -3.43 7.17 -1.44
C SER A 71 -2.43 8.13 -0.80
N LEU A 72 -2.16 9.23 -1.50
CA LEU A 72 -1.46 10.41 -0.99
C LEU A 72 -2.39 11.65 -0.87
N SER A 73 -3.71 11.46 -0.97
CA SER A 73 -4.72 12.48 -0.66
C SER A 73 -5.27 12.30 0.75
N LEU A 74 -5.30 13.40 1.53
CA LEU A 74 -5.83 13.38 2.90
C LEU A 74 -7.34 13.09 2.93
N SER A 75 -8.10 13.63 1.98
CA SER A 75 -9.54 13.41 1.86
C SER A 75 -9.85 11.95 1.58
N GLN A 76 -9.14 11.34 0.62
CA GLN A 76 -9.29 9.93 0.30
C GLN A 76 -8.91 9.03 1.47
N LEU A 77 -7.79 9.29 2.16
CA LEU A 77 -7.39 8.52 3.35
C LEU A 77 -8.41 8.61 4.48
N LYS A 78 -9.07 9.76 4.64
CA LYS A 78 -10.18 9.95 5.59
C LYS A 78 -11.43 9.18 5.15
N ALA A 79 -11.80 9.24 3.86
CA ALA A 79 -12.95 8.50 3.32
C ALA A 79 -12.77 6.98 3.50
N MET A 80 -11.55 6.48 3.36
CA MET A 80 -11.19 5.07 3.61
C MET A 80 -11.06 4.71 5.09
N ASP A 81 -11.21 5.66 6.01
CA ASP A 81 -10.98 5.49 7.46
C ASP A 81 -9.61 4.88 7.80
N LYS A 82 -8.57 5.28 7.07
CA LYS A 82 -7.22 4.73 7.26
C LYS A 82 -6.53 5.18 8.53
N GLY A 83 -6.96 6.31 9.12
CA GLY A 83 -6.36 6.87 10.33
C GLY A 83 -4.92 7.35 10.17
N VAL A 84 -4.47 7.60 8.92
CA VAL A 84 -3.12 8.06 8.58
C VAL A 84 -3.19 9.29 7.68
N THR A 85 -2.06 9.99 7.56
CA THR A 85 -1.91 11.15 6.69
C THR A 85 -0.98 10.86 5.51
N PRO A 86 -1.05 11.62 4.39
CA PRO A 86 -0.10 11.51 3.29
C PRO A 86 1.36 11.61 3.73
N MET A 87 1.65 12.48 4.70
CA MET A 87 2.99 12.64 5.23
C MET A 87 3.49 11.37 5.95
N GLN A 88 2.62 10.67 6.70
CA GLN A 88 2.98 9.40 7.33
C GLN A 88 3.27 8.32 6.28
N ASN A 89 2.50 8.28 5.19
CA ASN A 89 2.76 7.38 4.05
C ASN A 89 4.12 7.66 3.40
N ILE A 90 4.45 8.94 3.14
CA ILE A 90 5.75 9.34 2.59
C ILE A 90 6.89 9.01 3.56
N ILE A 91 6.71 9.25 4.86
CA ILE A 91 7.69 8.90 5.90
C ILE A 91 7.92 7.39 5.95
N CYS A 92 6.86 6.59 5.81
CA CYS A 92 6.96 5.13 5.73
C CYS A 92 7.81 4.71 4.52
N LEU A 93 7.54 5.22 3.33
CA LEU A 93 8.33 4.96 2.11
C LEU A 93 9.80 5.39 2.29
N LYS A 94 10.03 6.58 2.85
CA LYS A 94 11.38 7.11 3.10
C LYS A 94 12.21 6.20 3.98
N TRP A 95 11.68 5.79 5.12
CA TRP A 95 12.44 4.97 6.07
C TRP A 95 12.57 3.52 5.62
N SER A 96 11.59 3.00 4.89
CA SER A 96 11.70 1.69 4.25
C SER A 96 12.81 1.68 3.21
N CYS A 97 12.89 2.70 2.36
CA CYS A 97 13.98 2.87 1.41
C CYS A 97 15.35 2.94 2.13
N TYR A 98 15.45 3.72 3.19
CA TYR A 98 16.69 3.88 3.97
C TYR A 98 17.15 2.58 4.62
N TYR A 99 16.23 1.78 5.16
CA TYR A 99 16.55 0.49 5.79
C TYR A 99 16.49 -0.70 4.84
N ARG A 100 16.31 -0.46 3.53
CA ARG A 100 16.27 -1.49 2.48
C ARG A 100 15.15 -2.52 2.67
N VAL A 101 14.01 -2.08 3.15
CA VAL A 101 12.78 -2.86 3.19
C VAL A 101 11.96 -2.53 1.95
N SER A 102 11.64 -3.53 1.14
CA SER A 102 10.76 -3.36 -0.02
C SER A 102 9.34 -3.07 0.45
N VAL A 103 8.66 -2.15 -0.23
CA VAL A 103 7.26 -1.79 0.06
C VAL A 103 6.39 -2.18 -1.12
N SER A 104 5.47 -3.11 -0.88
CA SER A 104 4.39 -3.44 -1.82
C SER A 104 3.20 -2.54 -1.54
N TRP A 105 2.82 -1.68 -2.49
CA TRP A 105 1.71 -0.76 -2.32
C TRP A 105 1.10 -0.34 -3.65
N ASN A 106 -0.14 0.12 -3.61
CA ASN A 106 -0.90 0.57 -4.77
C ASN A 106 -1.52 1.94 -4.51
N ILE A 107 -1.85 2.67 -5.57
CA ILE A 107 -2.76 3.81 -5.52
C ILE A 107 -4.14 3.33 -5.94
N LEU A 108 -5.14 3.52 -5.07
CA LEU A 108 -6.51 3.15 -5.34
C LEU A 108 -7.30 4.32 -5.93
N LEU A 109 -8.17 4.00 -6.89
CA LEU A 109 -8.97 4.93 -7.67
C LEU A 109 -10.45 4.54 -7.56
N GLY A 110 -11.34 5.52 -7.71
CA GLY A 110 -12.78 5.25 -7.84
C GLY A 110 -13.48 5.05 -6.51
N PHE A 111 -13.00 5.67 -5.42
CA PHE A 111 -13.73 5.68 -4.17
C PHE A 111 -14.92 6.63 -4.19
N PRO A 112 -16.02 6.27 -3.53
CA PRO A 112 -17.13 7.19 -3.34
C PRO A 112 -16.70 8.50 -2.67
N GLY A 113 -17.14 9.62 -3.24
CA GLY A 113 -16.86 10.97 -2.69
C GLY A 113 -15.49 11.56 -3.03
N GLU A 114 -14.69 10.92 -3.88
CA GLU A 114 -13.45 11.51 -4.39
C GLU A 114 -13.70 12.65 -5.40
N THR A 115 -12.72 13.50 -5.58
CA THR A 115 -12.82 14.68 -6.45
C THR A 115 -11.61 14.80 -7.39
N ASN A 116 -11.75 15.58 -8.47
CA ASN A 116 -10.62 15.93 -9.34
C ASN A 116 -9.46 16.54 -8.55
N GLU A 117 -9.75 17.37 -7.54
CA GLU A 117 -8.75 18.04 -6.73
C GLU A 117 -7.89 17.06 -5.92
N ASP A 118 -8.47 15.95 -5.46
CA ASP A 118 -7.75 14.90 -4.76
C ASP A 118 -6.65 14.28 -5.61
N TYR A 119 -6.92 14.13 -6.89
CA TYR A 119 -5.97 13.58 -7.85
C TYR A 119 -4.99 14.61 -8.36
N ARG A 120 -5.42 15.86 -8.64
CA ARG A 120 -4.51 16.93 -9.06
C ARG A 120 -3.42 17.17 -8.04
N ARG A 121 -3.75 17.22 -6.76
CA ARG A 121 -2.75 17.33 -5.68
C ARG A 121 -1.76 16.15 -5.64
N GLN A 122 -2.22 14.95 -5.93
CA GLN A 122 -1.33 13.80 -6.03
C GLN A 122 -0.45 13.89 -7.27
N ILE A 123 -1.01 14.27 -8.43
CA ILE A 123 -0.30 14.49 -9.69
C ILE A 123 0.84 15.49 -9.49
N ASP A 124 0.57 16.62 -8.85
CA ASP A 124 1.59 17.65 -8.57
C ASP A 124 2.69 17.14 -7.62
N LEU A 125 2.34 16.25 -6.70
CA LEU A 125 3.25 15.73 -5.68
C LEU A 125 4.16 14.60 -6.19
N LEU A 126 3.63 13.70 -7.02
CA LEU A 126 4.29 12.44 -7.40
C LEU A 126 5.69 12.64 -8.00
N PRO A 127 5.97 13.61 -8.89
CA PRO A 127 7.32 13.79 -9.44
C PRO A 127 8.37 14.04 -8.37
N SER A 128 8.00 14.73 -7.28
CA SER A 128 8.90 14.98 -6.15
C SER A 128 9.28 13.72 -5.36
N LEU A 129 8.52 12.63 -5.52
CA LEU A 129 8.66 11.36 -4.81
C LEU A 129 9.33 10.25 -5.62
N PHE A 130 9.68 10.47 -6.87
CA PHE A 130 10.23 9.45 -7.78
C PHE A 130 11.53 8.81 -7.29
N HIS A 131 12.21 9.43 -6.34
CA HIS A 131 13.38 8.85 -5.65
C HIS A 131 13.02 7.79 -4.60
N LEU A 132 11.74 7.64 -4.23
CA LEU A 132 11.24 6.62 -3.31
C LEU A 132 10.81 5.35 -4.07
N GLN A 133 10.15 4.42 -3.39
CA GLN A 133 9.67 3.18 -4.00
C GLN A 133 8.32 3.43 -4.68
N ALA A 134 8.27 3.19 -5.98
CA ALA A 134 7.06 3.35 -6.79
C ALA A 134 5.93 2.40 -6.33
N PRO A 135 4.65 2.78 -6.50
CA PRO A 135 3.55 1.85 -6.33
C PRO A 135 3.64 0.71 -7.36
N GLU A 136 3.18 -0.48 -7.00
CA GLU A 136 3.18 -1.64 -7.90
C GLU A 136 2.12 -1.49 -8.99
N ALA A 137 0.98 -0.88 -8.65
CA ALA A 137 -0.11 -0.63 -9.59
C ALA A 137 -1.00 0.54 -9.15
N THR A 138 -1.84 0.99 -10.07
CA THR A 138 -3.09 1.67 -9.77
C THR A 138 -4.22 0.66 -9.84
N GLY A 139 -5.15 0.68 -8.87
CA GLY A 139 -6.27 -0.24 -8.80
C GLY A 139 -7.60 0.48 -8.60
N LYS A 140 -8.67 -0.03 -9.21
CA LYS A 140 -10.01 0.45 -8.89
C LYS A 140 -10.41 -0.01 -7.50
N PHE A 141 -11.23 0.78 -6.84
CA PHE A 141 -11.94 0.38 -5.63
C PHE A 141 -12.74 -0.90 -5.88
N TRP A 142 -12.61 -1.86 -4.97
CA TRP A 142 -13.38 -3.11 -4.97
C TRP A 142 -14.39 -3.09 -3.84
N LEU A 143 -15.65 -3.27 -4.18
CA LEU A 143 -16.72 -3.37 -3.20
C LEU A 143 -16.70 -4.76 -2.56
N GLN A 144 -16.10 -4.84 -1.39
CA GLN A 144 -15.98 -6.09 -0.65
C GLN A 144 -17.07 -6.24 0.39
N ARG A 145 -17.53 -7.48 0.57
CA ARG A 145 -18.46 -7.87 1.64
C ARG A 145 -17.89 -7.43 3.01
N PHE A 146 -18.76 -6.96 3.87
CA PHE A 146 -18.47 -6.43 5.21
C PHE A 146 -17.77 -5.06 5.25
N SER A 147 -17.36 -4.51 4.12
CA SER A 147 -16.86 -3.12 4.12
C SER A 147 -17.97 -2.14 4.50
N PRO A 148 -17.67 -0.94 5.00
CA PRO A 148 -18.69 0.10 5.23
C PRO A 148 -19.52 0.41 3.97
N TYR A 149 -18.89 0.43 2.81
CA TYR A 149 -19.53 0.66 1.51
C TYR A 149 -20.51 -0.44 1.10
N PHE A 150 -20.28 -1.67 1.57
CA PHE A 150 -21.20 -2.79 1.36
C PHE A 150 -22.33 -2.82 2.39
N THR A 151 -22.02 -2.52 3.66
CA THR A 151 -22.99 -2.63 4.75
C THR A 151 -23.93 -1.42 4.82
N ARG A 152 -23.49 -0.26 4.34
CA ARG A 152 -24.22 1.00 4.35
C ARG A 152 -24.11 1.72 2.99
N PRO A 153 -24.43 1.05 1.87
CA PRO A 153 -24.11 1.56 0.53
C PRO A 153 -24.76 2.91 0.24
N HIS A 154 -25.98 3.15 0.70
CA HIS A 154 -26.69 4.42 0.49
C HIS A 154 -26.02 5.62 1.12
N GLU A 155 -25.29 5.45 2.23
CA GLU A 155 -24.53 6.54 2.87
C GLU A 155 -23.37 7.02 2.00
N TYR A 156 -22.93 6.19 1.07
CA TYR A 156 -21.78 6.44 0.18
C TYR A 156 -22.17 6.60 -1.29
N GLY A 157 -23.48 6.69 -1.61
CA GLY A 157 -23.92 6.76 -3.00
C GLY A 157 -23.53 5.53 -3.83
N VAL A 158 -23.47 4.36 -3.18
CA VAL A 158 -23.12 3.08 -3.82
C VAL A 158 -24.40 2.28 -4.10
N ARG A 159 -24.60 1.87 -5.33
CA ARG A 159 -25.67 0.96 -5.74
C ARG A 159 -25.07 -0.40 -6.11
N ILE A 160 -25.29 -1.41 -5.28
CA ILE A 160 -24.81 -2.78 -5.53
C ILE A 160 -25.65 -3.40 -6.67
N THR A 161 -24.98 -3.79 -7.76
CA THR A 161 -25.65 -4.35 -8.94
C THR A 161 -25.68 -5.87 -8.95
N GLY A 162 -24.64 -6.52 -8.41
CA GLY A 162 -24.58 -7.99 -8.34
C GLY A 162 -23.32 -8.49 -7.66
N PRO A 163 -23.13 -9.81 -7.56
CA PRO A 163 -21.86 -10.40 -7.20
C PRO A 163 -20.83 -10.10 -8.30
N GLY A 164 -19.53 -10.12 -7.95
CA GLY A 164 -18.48 -9.95 -8.94
C GLY A 164 -18.57 -10.98 -10.06
N THR A 165 -18.39 -10.55 -11.31
CA THR A 165 -18.55 -11.39 -12.52
C THR A 165 -17.70 -12.66 -12.51
N ALA A 166 -16.55 -12.63 -11.83
CA ALA A 166 -15.68 -13.81 -11.71
C ALA A 166 -16.36 -15.02 -11.07
N TYR A 167 -17.35 -14.80 -10.20
CA TYR A 167 -18.07 -15.90 -9.54
C TYR A 167 -18.92 -16.73 -10.52
N GLU A 168 -19.40 -16.13 -11.60
CA GLU A 168 -20.19 -16.82 -12.64
C GLU A 168 -19.36 -17.85 -13.41
N TYR A 169 -18.03 -17.64 -13.51
CA TYR A 169 -17.13 -18.59 -14.17
C TYR A 169 -16.72 -19.76 -13.27
N VAL A 170 -16.82 -19.60 -11.95
CA VAL A 170 -16.36 -20.61 -10.98
C VAL A 170 -17.51 -21.46 -10.47
N TYR A 171 -18.70 -20.87 -10.31
CA TYR A 171 -19.84 -21.52 -9.68
C TYR A 171 -21.04 -21.58 -10.63
N ASP A 172 -21.77 -22.71 -10.60
CA ASP A 172 -23.02 -22.86 -11.32
C ASP A 172 -24.14 -22.07 -10.61
N ALA A 173 -24.54 -20.95 -11.18
CA ALA A 173 -25.58 -20.08 -10.64
C ALA A 173 -26.96 -20.75 -10.52
N ALA A 174 -27.19 -21.87 -11.24
CA ALA A 174 -28.42 -22.67 -11.09
C ALA A 174 -28.44 -23.49 -9.77
N ARG A 175 -27.27 -23.73 -9.19
CA ARG A 175 -27.11 -24.55 -7.98
C ARG A 175 -26.75 -23.75 -6.73
N VAL A 176 -26.15 -22.58 -6.92
CA VAL A 176 -25.60 -21.77 -5.84
C VAL A 176 -26.08 -20.33 -5.96
N ASP A 177 -26.61 -19.77 -4.88
CA ASP A 177 -26.89 -18.35 -4.79
C ASP A 177 -25.57 -17.56 -4.67
N LEU A 178 -25.10 -17.01 -5.78
CA LEU A 178 -23.84 -16.28 -5.86
C LEU A 178 -23.80 -15.09 -4.90
N ARG A 179 -24.93 -14.46 -4.60
CA ARG A 179 -25.01 -13.34 -3.64
C ARG A 179 -24.66 -13.76 -2.22
N LYS A 180 -24.83 -15.04 -1.87
CA LYS A 180 -24.50 -15.56 -0.53
C LYS A 180 -23.03 -15.91 -0.38
N ILE A 181 -22.34 -16.30 -1.45
CA ILE A 181 -20.96 -16.77 -1.42
C ILE A 181 -19.95 -15.71 -1.88
N ALA A 182 -20.38 -14.75 -2.72
CA ALA A 182 -19.50 -13.71 -3.23
C ALA A 182 -18.90 -12.86 -2.09
N TYR A 183 -17.62 -12.57 -2.19
CA TYR A 183 -16.92 -11.61 -1.34
C TYR A 183 -16.82 -10.24 -2.00
N ASP A 184 -16.69 -10.20 -3.33
CA ASP A 184 -16.63 -8.99 -4.14
C ASP A 184 -17.95 -8.78 -4.90
N PHE A 185 -18.32 -7.52 -5.09
CA PHE A 185 -19.57 -7.13 -5.72
C PHE A 185 -19.35 -6.09 -6.80
N GLU A 186 -20.14 -6.18 -7.86
CA GLU A 186 -20.28 -5.13 -8.86
C GLU A 186 -21.16 -4.01 -8.28
N TYR A 187 -20.82 -2.77 -8.64
CA TYR A 187 -21.51 -1.59 -8.14
C TYR A 187 -21.51 -0.46 -9.16
N GLU A 188 -22.40 0.46 -8.95
CA GLU A 188 -22.45 1.76 -9.61
C GLU A 188 -22.43 2.85 -8.53
N LEU A 189 -21.86 3.99 -8.86
CA LEU A 189 -21.91 5.19 -8.01
C LEU A 189 -23.00 6.13 -8.55
N ASP A 190 -23.76 6.74 -7.64
CA ASP A 190 -24.82 7.70 -8.00
C ASP A 190 -24.24 8.94 -8.68
N ASP A 191 -23.02 9.32 -8.31
CA ASP A 191 -22.24 10.40 -8.93
C ASP A 191 -20.80 9.94 -9.14
N TRP A 192 -20.23 10.27 -10.32
CA TRP A 192 -18.84 10.00 -10.67
C TRP A 192 -18.14 11.32 -11.01
N PRO A 193 -17.76 12.10 -9.99
CA PRO A 193 -17.33 13.49 -10.17
C PRO A 193 -15.94 13.65 -10.77
N VAL A 194 -15.17 12.57 -10.93
CA VAL A 194 -13.79 12.62 -11.41
C VAL A 194 -13.74 12.45 -12.93
N ASP A 195 -13.10 13.43 -13.58
CA ASP A 195 -12.83 13.38 -15.01
C ASP A 195 -11.91 12.19 -15.34
N PRO A 196 -12.29 11.30 -16.27
CA PRO A 196 -11.44 10.20 -16.70
C PRO A 196 -10.02 10.59 -17.13
N HIS A 197 -9.85 11.81 -17.67
CA HIS A 197 -8.52 12.32 -18.05
C HIS A 197 -7.59 12.51 -16.85
N VAL A 198 -8.13 12.89 -15.69
CA VAL A 198 -7.36 13.05 -14.45
C VAL A 198 -6.84 11.71 -13.95
N TYR A 199 -7.65 10.64 -14.06
CA TYR A 199 -7.18 9.28 -13.78
C TYR A 199 -6.05 8.86 -14.73
N GLN A 200 -6.21 9.12 -16.03
CA GLN A 200 -5.19 8.74 -17.02
C GLN A 200 -3.86 9.46 -16.78
N GLU A 201 -3.92 10.74 -16.40
CA GLU A 201 -2.73 11.52 -16.05
C GLU A 201 -2.01 10.92 -14.82
N LEU A 202 -2.74 10.59 -13.76
CA LEU A 202 -2.17 9.95 -12.58
C LEU A 202 -1.57 8.58 -12.92
N ILE A 203 -2.29 7.76 -13.69
CA ILE A 203 -1.81 6.43 -14.14
C ILE A 203 -0.51 6.58 -14.92
N GLY A 204 -0.44 7.52 -15.87
CA GLY A 204 0.76 7.78 -16.64
C GLY A 204 1.97 8.18 -15.78
N LEU A 205 1.75 9.00 -14.73
CA LEU A 205 2.81 9.34 -13.77
C LEU A 205 3.27 8.14 -12.93
N VAL A 206 2.36 7.26 -12.55
CA VAL A 206 2.71 6.04 -11.83
C VAL A 206 3.54 5.11 -12.72
N GLU A 207 3.17 4.92 -13.98
CA GLU A 207 3.93 4.13 -14.96
C GLU A 207 5.32 4.74 -15.19
N GLU A 208 5.43 6.05 -15.28
CA GLU A 208 6.70 6.76 -15.39
C GLU A 208 7.56 6.55 -14.15
N TRP A 209 6.98 6.65 -12.94
CA TRP A 209 7.70 6.37 -11.70
C TRP A 209 8.24 4.94 -11.67
N GLN A 210 7.41 3.96 -12.06
CA GLN A 210 7.82 2.55 -12.16
C GLN A 210 8.95 2.36 -13.17
N ARG A 211 8.87 3.02 -14.32
CA ARG A 211 9.91 2.98 -15.36
C ARG A 211 11.23 3.52 -14.83
N LEU A 212 11.21 4.70 -14.20
CA LEU A 212 12.38 5.33 -13.60
C LEU A 212 12.96 4.50 -12.46
N ALA A 213 12.12 3.91 -11.61
CA ALA A 213 12.56 3.07 -10.51
C ALA A 213 13.34 1.81 -10.95
N ARG A 214 13.11 1.35 -12.20
CA ARG A 214 13.80 0.19 -12.81
C ARG A 214 14.98 0.58 -13.69
N SER A 215 15.16 1.86 -13.98
CA SER A 215 16.23 2.34 -14.86
C SER A 215 17.57 2.41 -14.15
N SER A 216 18.67 2.49 -14.95
CA SER A 216 20.02 2.80 -14.45
C SER A 216 20.10 4.21 -13.88
N ASP A 217 19.28 5.13 -14.42
CA ASP A 217 19.23 6.55 -14.07
C ASP A 217 18.12 6.82 -13.03
N ARG A 218 18.00 5.93 -12.06
CA ARG A 218 17.00 6.05 -11.00
C ARG A 218 17.16 7.37 -10.25
N PRO A 219 16.08 8.16 -10.11
CA PRO A 219 16.09 9.37 -9.31
C PRO A 219 16.56 9.12 -7.87
N PHE A 220 17.30 10.06 -7.32
CA PHE A 220 17.81 9.95 -5.95
C PHE A 220 17.72 11.29 -5.20
N LEU A 221 17.54 11.19 -3.89
CA LEU A 221 17.61 12.31 -2.97
C LEU A 221 18.20 11.83 -1.65
N TYR A 222 19.40 12.31 -1.31
CA TYR A 222 20.02 12.01 -0.03
C TYR A 222 20.83 13.18 0.49
N TYR A 223 21.24 13.12 1.74
CA TYR A 223 22.09 14.13 2.35
C TYR A 223 23.21 13.48 3.14
N SER A 224 24.32 14.19 3.25
CA SER A 224 25.39 13.90 4.18
C SER A 224 25.53 15.03 5.20
N LYS A 225 25.89 14.68 6.43
CA LYS A 225 26.16 15.66 7.50
C LYS A 225 27.65 15.74 7.76
N ALA A 226 28.17 16.96 7.79
CA ALA A 226 29.47 17.30 8.40
C ALA A 226 29.20 18.07 9.71
N MET A 227 30.28 18.47 10.41
CA MET A 227 30.12 19.16 11.71
C MET A 227 29.35 20.48 11.60
N GLU A 228 29.57 21.25 10.53
CA GLU A 228 29.02 22.60 10.38
C GLU A 228 28.03 22.77 9.21
N TYR A 229 27.89 21.76 8.35
CA TYR A 229 27.01 21.85 7.17
C TYR A 229 26.36 20.51 6.80
N VAL A 230 25.31 20.62 5.99
CA VAL A 230 24.61 19.50 5.37
C VAL A 230 24.73 19.65 3.87
N THR A 231 25.22 18.62 3.19
CA THR A 231 25.22 18.55 1.73
C THR A 231 24.04 17.74 1.26
N ILE A 232 23.24 18.30 0.36
CA ILE A 232 22.10 17.63 -0.25
C ILE A 232 22.49 17.24 -1.68
N TYR A 233 22.23 16.00 -2.03
CA TYR A 233 22.41 15.44 -3.38
C TYR A 233 21.03 15.16 -3.95
N ASP A 234 20.65 15.94 -4.95
CA ASP A 234 19.34 15.86 -5.60
C ASP A 234 19.53 15.48 -7.07
N GLY A 235 19.12 14.30 -7.45
CA GLY A 235 19.13 13.76 -8.80
C GLY A 235 17.73 13.30 -9.21
N ARG A 236 16.71 14.12 -8.90
CA ARG A 236 15.31 13.85 -9.27
C ARG A 236 14.91 14.44 -10.63
N ASN A 237 15.79 15.18 -11.29
CA ASN A 237 15.58 15.79 -12.60
C ASN A 237 16.05 14.86 -13.70
#